data_b47067bf729057e5cabfb6b15e66a3e3
#
_entry.id   b47067bf729057e5cabfb6b15e66a3e3
#
_cell.length_a   1.000
_cell.length_b   1.000
_cell.length_c   1.000
_cell.angle_alpha   90.00
_cell.angle_beta   90.00
_cell.angle_gamma   90.00
#
_symmetry.space_group_name_H-M   'P 1'
#
loop_
_entity.id
_entity.type
_entity.pdbx_description
1 polymer ?
#
loop_
_entity_poly.entity_id
_entity_poly.type
_entity_poly.pdbx_seq_one_letter_code
_entity_poly.pdbx_strand_id
1 'polypeptide(L)'
;MIIDDASIRVHIKSKPCSRATAVVSSTRTNAVARAASLPENRGKVRRMLTLLYGLCPLAHLAAFVGALSAARGEDEKLDGSKLERQRLLADAVRLEGPAEKLRVLLLEASRLELESEALNVMPGDLPPAPSLEPVDARAVGRLRAVLSQAASALLKLPMSSTWSETEHNLAQRTRAELSASMNAAAAIAQTSLWGMPPEDFCSLVEKPDDEAAAAIMQWAKTYAAKLPAAHLLASMLACAETLDPRAFPESEIPPLPHHAALERQAFSEELCYRMLHDPGFDLAPFWQGTPRLTGSAARLRNHPVVEGLLSRFGCKPAVLMAARIVETAEVLRAYRACTMCREARDEALEAGDAFTHILSASSPADGTGICLVETARGLLAHAAAVSAQGELTALRITSPTEWQFSPNGPGQRIARPVVKELRFPQNDLERRKLEVRVRRALFALDACVPITFAYTPAVGTQAQDAAVEAMRRPAAPRTERTDNGVRAPQTAAAYSDAAYELIGVPSNA
;
A
#
# COMPACT_ATOMS: atom_id res chain seq x y z
N MET A 1 0.59 -16.17 20.30
CA MET A 1 0.83 -16.16 18.83
C MET A 1 1.51 -14.84 18.51
N ILE A 2 2.83 -14.87 18.33
CA ILE A 2 3.62 -13.68 17.96
C ILE A 2 3.07 -13.24 16.61
N ILE A 3 2.52 -12.02 16.53
CA ILE A 3 2.32 -11.36 15.23
C ILE A 3 3.74 -11.12 14.75
N ASP A 4 4.25 -12.04 13.93
CA ASP A 4 5.56 -11.87 13.28
C ASP A 4 5.59 -10.48 12.67
N ASP A 5 6.69 -9.76 12.86
CA ASP A 5 6.91 -8.44 12.28
C ASP A 5 6.78 -8.55 10.76
N ALA A 6 5.54 -8.32 10.27
CA ALA A 6 5.25 -8.40 8.86
C ALA A 6 6.08 -7.35 8.12
N SER A 7 6.89 -7.77 7.18
CA SER A 7 7.80 -6.89 6.44
C SER A 7 7.98 -7.35 4.99
N ILE A 8 8.40 -6.43 4.14
CA ILE A 8 9.01 -6.78 2.86
C ILE A 8 10.51 -6.92 3.10
N ARG A 9 11.01 -8.13 2.96
CA ARG A 9 12.43 -8.45 3.13
C ARG A 9 13.15 -8.36 1.79
N VAL A 10 14.14 -7.47 1.71
CA VAL A 10 15.08 -7.38 0.59
C VAL A 10 16.37 -8.09 1.00
N HIS A 11 16.62 -9.24 0.44
CA HIS A 11 17.82 -10.03 0.70
C HIS A 11 18.87 -9.70 -0.36
N ILE A 12 19.93 -9.02 0.04
CA ILE A 12 21.08 -8.67 -0.78
C ILE A 12 22.12 -9.78 -0.70
N LYS A 13 22.43 -10.39 -1.84
CA LYS A 13 23.43 -11.47 -1.96
C LYS A 13 24.62 -11.00 -2.76
N SER A 14 25.81 -11.30 -2.31
CA SER A 14 27.03 -11.13 -3.10
C SER A 14 27.08 -12.16 -4.23
N LYS A 15 27.52 -11.74 -5.41
CA LYS A 15 27.88 -12.59 -6.55
C LYS A 15 29.40 -12.62 -6.73
N PRO A 16 29.92 -13.58 -7.52
CA PRO A 16 31.31 -13.51 -7.98
C PRO A 16 31.65 -12.13 -8.56
N CYS A 17 32.85 -11.62 -8.33
CA CYS A 17 33.32 -10.29 -8.67
C CYS A 17 32.67 -9.14 -7.88
N SER A 18 32.25 -9.39 -6.63
CA SER A 18 31.72 -8.38 -5.70
C SER A 18 30.46 -7.63 -6.17
N ARG A 19 29.75 -8.15 -7.18
CA ARG A 19 28.47 -7.62 -7.60
C ARG A 19 27.35 -8.05 -6.62
N ALA A 20 26.31 -7.24 -6.51
CA ALA A 20 25.16 -7.54 -5.68
C ALA A 20 23.98 -8.04 -6.52
N THR A 21 23.09 -8.80 -5.88
CA THR A 21 21.76 -9.12 -6.40
C THR A 21 20.74 -9.06 -5.28
N ALA A 22 19.49 -8.72 -5.60
CA ALA A 22 18.41 -8.68 -4.64
C ALA A 22 17.42 -9.83 -4.85
N VAL A 23 16.90 -10.36 -3.75
CA VAL A 23 15.70 -11.19 -3.72
C VAL A 23 14.70 -10.50 -2.80
N VAL A 24 13.52 -10.20 -3.31
CA VAL A 24 12.44 -9.55 -2.56
C VAL A 24 11.40 -10.60 -2.19
N SER A 25 10.99 -10.60 -0.94
CA SER A 25 9.96 -11.51 -0.42
C SER A 25 9.14 -10.82 0.65
N SER A 26 7.86 -11.20 0.79
CA SER A 26 7.01 -10.80 1.91
C SER A 26 7.15 -11.81 3.06
N THR A 27 7.23 -11.31 4.30
CA THR A 27 7.12 -12.14 5.51
C THR A 27 5.71 -12.16 6.07
N ARG A 28 4.76 -11.53 5.38
CA ARG A 28 3.35 -11.49 5.80
C ARG A 28 2.78 -12.90 5.84
N THR A 29 1.86 -13.09 6.77
CA THR A 29 1.14 -14.36 6.95
C THR A 29 -0.36 -14.11 6.90
N ASN A 30 -1.15 -15.14 6.70
CA ASN A 30 -2.61 -15.10 6.77
C ASN A 30 -3.14 -15.24 8.21
N ALA A 31 -2.33 -14.89 9.21
CA ALA A 31 -2.70 -15.10 10.61
C ALA A 31 -4.03 -14.41 10.98
N VAL A 32 -4.25 -13.17 10.50
CA VAL A 32 -5.50 -12.41 10.75
C VAL A 32 -6.69 -13.10 10.09
N ALA A 33 -6.58 -13.50 8.82
CA ALA A 33 -7.65 -14.16 8.09
C ALA A 33 -7.97 -15.55 8.69
N ARG A 34 -6.94 -16.31 9.10
CA ARG A 34 -7.12 -17.59 9.81
C ARG A 34 -7.79 -17.40 11.16
N ALA A 35 -7.33 -16.41 11.96
CA ALA A 35 -7.95 -16.10 13.25
C ALA A 35 -9.41 -15.65 13.09
N ALA A 36 -9.72 -14.86 12.06
CA ALA A 36 -11.07 -14.41 11.76
C ALA A 36 -12.03 -15.57 11.40
N SER A 37 -11.50 -16.67 10.84
CA SER A 37 -12.27 -17.86 10.47
C SER A 37 -12.61 -18.77 11.66
N LEU A 38 -12.00 -18.57 12.83
CA LEU A 38 -12.26 -19.37 14.02
C LEU A 38 -13.66 -19.07 14.59
N PRO A 39 -14.41 -20.10 15.06
CA PRO A 39 -15.77 -19.93 15.58
C PRO A 39 -15.89 -18.85 16.67
N GLU A 40 -14.95 -18.80 17.60
CA GLU A 40 -14.92 -17.87 18.72
C GLU A 40 -14.68 -16.41 18.31
N ASN A 41 -14.21 -16.17 17.10
CA ASN A 41 -13.90 -14.85 16.57
C ASN A 41 -14.95 -14.31 15.58
N ARG A 42 -15.92 -15.11 15.15
CA ARG A 42 -16.92 -14.73 14.11
C ARG A 42 -17.60 -13.38 14.39
N GLY A 43 -18.02 -13.14 15.61
CA GLY A 43 -18.65 -11.86 16.03
C GLY A 43 -17.67 -10.68 16.13
N LYS A 44 -16.36 -10.91 16.12
CA LYS A 44 -15.31 -9.90 16.33
C LYS A 44 -14.59 -9.51 15.05
N VAL A 45 -14.83 -10.19 13.92
CA VAL A 45 -14.05 -10.04 12.67
C VAL A 45 -13.98 -8.60 12.20
N ARG A 46 -15.11 -7.88 12.16
CA ARG A 46 -15.12 -6.46 11.76
C ARG A 46 -14.16 -5.62 12.60
N ARG A 47 -14.19 -5.79 13.92
CA ARG A 47 -13.29 -5.08 14.85
C ARG A 47 -11.84 -5.50 14.67
N MET A 48 -11.58 -6.79 14.48
CA MET A 48 -10.22 -7.30 14.22
C MET A 48 -9.63 -6.67 12.96
N LEU A 49 -10.37 -6.65 11.85
CA LEU A 49 -9.90 -6.07 10.60
C LEU A 49 -9.61 -4.58 10.73
N THR A 50 -10.49 -3.80 11.35
CA THR A 50 -10.29 -2.35 11.51
C THR A 50 -9.14 -2.00 12.45
N LEU A 51 -8.81 -2.84 13.41
CA LEU A 51 -7.68 -2.62 14.33
C LEU A 51 -6.34 -3.06 13.73
N LEU A 52 -6.31 -4.21 13.06
CA LEU A 52 -5.06 -4.84 12.62
C LEU A 52 -4.59 -4.32 11.25
N TYR A 53 -5.50 -3.80 10.42
CA TYR A 53 -5.15 -3.18 9.13
C TYR A 53 -5.20 -1.64 9.22
N GLY A 54 -4.43 -1.06 10.16
CA GLY A 54 -4.50 0.34 10.55
C GLY A 54 -4.25 1.38 9.43
N LEU A 55 -3.70 1.00 8.28
CA LEU A 55 -3.48 1.91 7.14
C LEU A 55 -4.68 1.96 6.15
N CYS A 56 -5.52 0.92 6.12
CA CYS A 56 -6.70 0.84 5.25
C CYS A 56 -7.87 0.09 5.93
N PRO A 57 -8.26 0.49 7.17
CA PRO A 57 -9.26 -0.23 7.95
C PRO A 57 -10.64 -0.26 7.29
N LEU A 58 -11.00 0.81 6.60
CA LEU A 58 -12.32 0.96 5.97
C LEU A 58 -12.44 0.15 4.69
N ALA A 59 -11.39 0.10 3.88
CA ALA A 59 -11.33 -0.78 2.71
C ALA A 59 -11.43 -2.26 3.12
N HIS A 60 -10.72 -2.69 4.18
CA HIS A 60 -10.84 -4.05 4.69
C HIS A 60 -12.22 -4.34 5.27
N LEU A 61 -12.85 -3.38 5.96
CA LEU A 61 -14.22 -3.53 6.44
C LEU A 61 -15.20 -3.69 5.29
N ALA A 62 -15.07 -2.87 4.23
CA ALA A 62 -15.92 -2.93 3.04
C ALA A 62 -15.76 -4.25 2.31
N ALA A 63 -14.52 -4.68 2.05
CA ALA A 63 -14.22 -5.94 1.39
C ALA A 63 -14.78 -7.15 2.17
N PHE A 64 -14.66 -7.14 3.49
CA PHE A 64 -15.21 -8.21 4.33
C PHE A 64 -16.73 -8.25 4.32
N VAL A 65 -17.38 -7.09 4.52
CA VAL A 65 -18.86 -7.03 4.53
C VAL A 65 -19.42 -7.45 3.18
N GLY A 66 -18.87 -6.96 2.06
CA GLY A 66 -19.29 -7.34 0.73
C GLY A 66 -19.09 -8.83 0.43
N ALA A 67 -17.92 -9.40 0.76
CA ALA A 67 -17.65 -10.82 0.55
C ALA A 67 -18.57 -11.71 1.39
N LEU A 68 -18.85 -11.34 2.65
CA LEU A 68 -19.72 -12.10 3.53
C LEU A 68 -21.19 -12.04 3.08
N SER A 69 -21.69 -10.86 2.69
CA SER A 69 -23.04 -10.70 2.13
C SER A 69 -23.21 -11.54 0.86
N ALA A 70 -22.24 -11.46 -0.06
CA ALA A 70 -22.25 -12.26 -1.28
C ALA A 70 -22.24 -13.77 -1.00
N ALA A 71 -21.40 -14.23 -0.04
CA ALA A 71 -21.36 -15.64 0.36
C ALA A 71 -22.68 -16.15 0.97
N ARG A 72 -23.47 -15.27 1.58
CA ARG A 72 -24.78 -15.58 2.16
C ARG A 72 -25.93 -15.53 1.14
N GLY A 73 -25.64 -15.11 -0.10
CA GLY A 73 -26.69 -14.88 -1.09
C GLY A 73 -27.69 -13.83 -0.62
N GLU A 74 -27.22 -12.84 0.18
CA GLU A 74 -28.05 -11.70 0.58
C GLU A 74 -28.25 -10.82 -0.64
N ASP A 75 -29.29 -11.14 -1.47
CA ASP A 75 -29.69 -10.37 -2.63
C ASP A 75 -30.06 -8.95 -2.21
N GLU A 76 -29.38 -8.00 -2.80
CA GLU A 76 -29.32 -6.62 -2.38
C GLU A 76 -30.49 -5.78 -2.90
N LYS A 77 -31.67 -6.02 -2.44
CA LYS A 77 -32.56 -4.88 -2.27
C LYS A 77 -32.18 -4.19 -0.98
N LEU A 78 -31.12 -3.39 -1.07
CA LEU A 78 -30.68 -2.53 0.03
C LEU A 78 -31.72 -1.46 0.24
N ASP A 79 -32.38 -1.50 1.37
CA ASP A 79 -33.35 -0.51 1.79
C ASP A 79 -32.95 0.12 3.14
N GLY A 80 -33.53 1.28 3.41
CA GLY A 80 -33.42 1.96 4.71
C GLY A 80 -31.98 2.06 5.23
N SER A 81 -31.78 1.63 6.47
CA SER A 81 -30.53 1.77 7.21
C SER A 81 -29.37 0.94 6.64
N LYS A 82 -29.67 -0.17 5.95
CA LYS A 82 -28.64 -0.97 5.26
C LYS A 82 -28.00 -0.18 4.12
N LEU A 83 -28.80 0.46 3.29
CA LEU A 83 -28.32 1.32 2.20
C LEU A 83 -27.56 2.53 2.75
N GLU A 84 -28.07 3.18 3.80
CA GLU A 84 -27.41 4.32 4.43
C GLU A 84 -26.03 3.93 4.98
N ARG A 85 -25.89 2.77 5.63
CA ARG A 85 -24.62 2.26 6.12
C ARG A 85 -23.65 1.95 4.99
N GLN A 86 -24.10 1.36 3.90
CA GLN A 86 -23.27 1.07 2.75
C GLN A 86 -22.77 2.35 2.09
N ARG A 87 -23.63 3.35 1.94
CA ARG A 87 -23.24 4.69 1.46
C ARG A 87 -22.20 5.35 2.37
N LEU A 88 -22.41 5.28 3.69
CA LEU A 88 -21.45 5.83 4.65
C LEU A 88 -20.09 5.12 4.55
N LEU A 89 -20.08 3.79 4.41
CA LEU A 89 -18.88 3.00 4.24
C LEU A 89 -18.16 3.35 2.92
N ALA A 90 -18.91 3.51 1.83
CA ALA A 90 -18.36 3.93 0.55
C ALA A 90 -17.73 5.33 0.63
N ASP A 91 -18.40 6.29 1.26
CA ASP A 91 -17.86 7.63 1.48
C ASP A 91 -16.56 7.61 2.31
N ALA A 92 -16.51 6.74 3.32
CA ALA A 92 -15.33 6.58 4.16
C ALA A 92 -14.14 5.95 3.40
N VAL A 93 -14.39 4.94 2.57
CA VAL A 93 -13.37 4.32 1.70
C VAL A 93 -12.86 5.32 0.65
N ARG A 94 -13.74 6.17 0.12
CA ARG A 94 -13.35 7.24 -0.82
C ARG A 94 -12.39 8.24 -0.20
N LEU A 95 -12.56 8.63 1.06
CA LEU A 95 -11.61 9.52 1.75
C LEU A 95 -10.32 8.79 2.10
N GLU A 96 -10.39 7.50 2.45
CA GLU A 96 -9.21 6.71 2.85
C GLU A 96 -8.15 6.68 1.75
N GLY A 97 -8.53 6.55 0.48
CA GLY A 97 -7.62 6.56 -0.66
C GLY A 97 -6.76 7.83 -0.75
N PRO A 98 -7.35 9.02 -0.95
CA PRO A 98 -6.61 10.28 -0.99
C PRO A 98 -5.84 10.59 0.30
N ALA A 99 -6.42 10.31 1.48
CA ALA A 99 -5.74 10.56 2.74
C ALA A 99 -4.43 9.75 2.89
N GLU A 100 -4.45 8.47 2.51
CA GLU A 100 -3.25 7.63 2.51
C GLU A 100 -2.25 8.06 1.44
N LYS A 101 -2.70 8.45 0.24
CA LYS A 101 -1.81 8.99 -0.79
C LYS A 101 -1.13 10.28 -0.33
N LEU A 102 -1.86 11.21 0.29
CA LEU A 102 -1.29 12.44 0.83
C LEU A 102 -0.27 12.14 1.94
N ARG A 103 -0.57 11.18 2.83
CA ARG A 103 0.37 10.75 3.85
C ARG A 103 1.70 10.28 3.24
N VAL A 104 1.64 9.45 2.22
CA VAL A 104 2.83 8.91 1.57
C VAL A 104 3.55 9.96 0.75
N LEU A 105 2.82 10.71 -0.10
CA LEU A 105 3.40 11.69 -1.02
C LEU A 105 3.96 12.94 -0.32
N LEU A 106 3.49 13.25 0.87
CA LEU A 106 3.95 14.41 1.64
C LEU A 106 4.88 14.00 2.77
N LEU A 107 4.43 13.14 3.71
CA LEU A 107 5.22 12.82 4.90
C LEU A 107 6.37 11.86 4.62
N GLU A 108 6.08 10.75 3.93
CA GLU A 108 7.09 9.72 3.70
C GLU A 108 8.04 10.12 2.57
N ALA A 109 7.54 10.79 1.50
CA ALA A 109 8.39 11.31 0.45
C ALA A 109 9.40 12.33 0.99
N SER A 110 8.95 13.31 1.80
CA SER A 110 9.84 14.30 2.43
C SER A 110 10.92 13.61 3.27
N ARG A 111 10.54 12.67 4.14
CA ARG A 111 11.49 11.93 4.97
C ARG A 111 12.52 11.16 4.13
N LEU A 112 12.06 10.49 3.09
CA LEU A 112 12.93 9.69 2.21
C LEU A 112 13.92 10.56 1.44
N GLU A 113 13.49 11.71 0.97
CA GLU A 113 14.35 12.65 0.24
C GLU A 113 15.39 13.30 1.15
N LEU A 114 15.02 13.74 2.34
CA LEU A 114 15.96 14.26 3.35
C LEU A 114 17.00 13.20 3.76
N GLU A 115 16.60 11.95 3.96
CA GLU A 115 17.53 10.84 4.23
C GLU A 115 18.47 10.59 3.04
N SER A 116 17.94 10.68 1.83
CA SER A 116 18.70 10.49 0.58
C SER A 116 19.75 11.58 0.38
N GLU A 117 19.41 12.82 0.66
CA GLU A 117 20.31 13.97 0.63
C GLU A 117 21.43 13.81 1.67
N ALA A 118 21.06 13.52 2.93
CA ALA A 118 22.04 13.33 4.02
C ALA A 118 23.05 12.23 3.73
N LEU A 119 22.68 11.20 2.97
CA LEU A 119 23.56 10.11 2.56
C LEU A 119 24.24 10.34 1.20
N ASN A 120 24.01 11.49 0.57
CA ASN A 120 24.53 11.81 -0.76
C ASN A 120 24.24 10.69 -1.80
N VAL A 121 22.97 10.28 -1.90
CA VAL A 121 22.50 9.28 -2.89
C VAL A 121 21.59 9.88 -3.93
N MET A 122 21.46 11.22 -3.94
CA MET A 122 20.66 11.99 -4.89
C MET A 122 21.40 12.20 -6.22
N PRO A 123 20.71 12.39 -7.35
CA PRO A 123 21.31 12.92 -8.57
C PRO A 123 21.87 14.35 -8.33
N GLY A 124 23.04 14.66 -8.92
CA GLY A 124 23.84 15.85 -8.56
C GLY A 124 23.25 17.22 -8.86
N ASP A 125 22.23 17.30 -9.74
CA ASP A 125 21.72 18.59 -10.26
C ASP A 125 20.36 19.00 -9.68
N LEU A 126 19.94 18.39 -8.58
CA LEU A 126 18.67 18.74 -7.93
C LEU A 126 18.87 19.78 -6.83
N PRO A 127 17.86 20.66 -6.62
CA PRO A 127 17.86 21.53 -5.46
C PRO A 127 17.84 20.72 -4.16
N PRO A 128 18.18 21.32 -3.00
CA PRO A 128 18.01 20.67 -1.71
C PRO A 128 16.60 20.13 -1.50
N ALA A 129 16.48 19.00 -0.84
CA ALA A 129 15.21 18.35 -0.58
C ALA A 129 14.32 19.23 0.31
N PRO A 130 13.09 19.57 -0.11
CA PRO A 130 12.21 20.41 0.70
C PRO A 130 11.66 19.63 1.89
N SER A 131 11.63 20.27 3.05
CA SER A 131 10.91 19.75 4.22
C SER A 131 9.41 20.07 4.11
N LEU A 132 8.57 19.17 4.63
CA LEU A 132 7.15 19.45 4.77
C LEU A 132 6.89 20.39 5.95
N GLU A 133 6.06 21.41 5.75
CA GLU A 133 5.66 22.32 6.80
C GLU A 133 4.91 21.59 7.94
N PRO A 134 5.18 21.91 9.21
CA PRO A 134 4.53 21.25 10.34
C PRO A 134 2.99 21.39 10.35
N VAL A 135 2.44 22.46 9.75
CA VAL A 135 0.99 22.66 9.63
C VAL A 135 0.37 21.62 8.70
N ASP A 136 1.04 21.27 7.58
CA ASP A 136 0.57 20.29 6.62
C ASP A 136 0.68 18.86 7.19
N ALA A 137 1.77 18.58 7.90
CA ALA A 137 1.91 17.30 8.61
C ALA A 137 0.76 17.07 9.62
N ARG A 138 0.39 18.10 10.40
CA ARG A 138 -0.75 18.04 11.32
C ARG A 138 -2.08 17.90 10.58
N ALA A 139 -2.23 18.55 9.42
CA ALA A 139 -3.44 18.45 8.61
C ALA A 139 -3.64 17.03 8.08
N VAL A 140 -2.60 16.39 7.56
CA VAL A 140 -2.64 14.96 7.17
C VAL A 140 -2.96 14.06 8.37
N GLY A 141 -2.41 14.34 9.54
CA GLY A 141 -2.74 13.61 10.78
C GLY A 141 -4.23 13.72 11.17
N ARG A 142 -4.86 14.89 10.96
CA ARG A 142 -6.31 15.07 11.19
C ARG A 142 -7.16 14.22 10.25
N LEU A 143 -6.79 14.07 8.98
CA LEU A 143 -7.50 13.18 8.04
C LEU A 143 -7.54 11.74 8.57
N ARG A 144 -6.42 11.24 9.09
CA ARG A 144 -6.37 9.90 9.68
C ARG A 144 -7.23 9.78 10.95
N ALA A 145 -7.27 10.81 11.78
CA ALA A 145 -8.15 10.81 12.96
C ALA A 145 -9.63 10.70 12.58
N VAL A 146 -10.08 11.42 11.55
CA VAL A 146 -11.45 11.32 11.05
C VAL A 146 -11.76 9.92 10.50
N LEU A 147 -10.83 9.30 9.76
CA LEU A 147 -11.00 7.92 9.26
C LEU A 147 -11.12 6.92 10.41
N SER A 148 -10.33 7.07 11.48
CA SER A 148 -10.44 6.24 12.68
C SER A 148 -11.79 6.43 13.40
N GLN A 149 -12.29 7.66 13.46
CA GLN A 149 -13.61 7.97 14.02
C GLN A 149 -14.73 7.37 13.16
N ALA A 150 -14.63 7.47 11.84
CA ALA A 150 -15.59 6.85 10.90
C ALA A 150 -15.61 5.33 11.03
N ALA A 151 -14.44 4.67 11.15
CA ALA A 151 -14.35 3.24 11.41
C ALA A 151 -15.03 2.87 12.73
N SER A 152 -14.80 3.64 13.80
CA SER A 152 -15.47 3.45 15.10
C SER A 152 -16.99 3.64 15.02
N ALA A 153 -17.46 4.64 14.28
CA ALA A 153 -18.89 4.88 14.06
C ALA A 153 -19.55 3.70 13.32
N LEU A 154 -18.93 3.26 12.20
CA LEU A 154 -19.40 2.11 11.40
C LEU A 154 -19.47 0.80 12.20
N LEU A 155 -18.55 0.59 13.14
CA LEU A 155 -18.58 -0.56 14.04
C LEU A 155 -19.74 -0.52 15.06
N LYS A 156 -20.19 0.67 15.46
CA LYS A 156 -21.32 0.88 16.36
C LYS A 156 -22.67 0.77 15.68
N LEU A 157 -22.74 1.06 14.37
CA LEU A 157 -23.98 0.99 13.62
C LEU A 157 -24.42 -0.48 13.43
N PRO A 158 -25.68 -0.83 13.77
CA PRO A 158 -26.21 -2.17 13.59
C PRO A 158 -26.22 -2.60 12.12
N MET A 159 -26.21 -3.93 11.90
CA MET A 159 -26.37 -4.53 10.58
C MET A 159 -27.86 -4.67 10.18
N SER A 160 -28.79 -4.29 11.09
CA SER A 160 -30.24 -4.33 10.86
C SER A 160 -30.71 -3.31 9.82
N SER A 161 -31.88 -3.53 9.26
CA SER A 161 -32.54 -2.63 8.30
C SER A 161 -33.16 -1.39 8.94
N THR A 162 -33.26 -1.36 10.28
CA THR A 162 -33.86 -0.23 11.01
C THR A 162 -32.88 0.30 12.05
N TRP A 163 -32.71 1.61 12.06
CA TRP A 163 -31.90 2.33 13.05
C TRP A 163 -32.75 3.22 13.93
N SER A 164 -32.31 3.41 15.16
CA SER A 164 -32.82 4.44 16.04
C SER A 164 -32.42 5.85 15.57
N GLU A 165 -33.08 6.87 16.09
CA GLU A 165 -32.74 8.28 15.81
C GLU A 165 -31.25 8.58 16.19
N THR A 166 -30.75 7.99 17.27
CA THR A 166 -29.35 8.13 17.69
C THR A 166 -28.38 7.59 16.65
N GLU A 167 -28.70 6.45 16.03
CA GLU A 167 -27.86 5.82 15.00
C GLU A 167 -27.90 6.61 13.70
N HIS A 168 -29.06 7.11 13.29
CA HIS A 168 -29.19 8.03 12.15
C HIS A 168 -28.39 9.31 12.37
N ASN A 169 -28.49 9.93 13.56
CA ASN A 169 -27.71 11.10 13.90
C ASN A 169 -26.20 10.83 13.89
N LEU A 170 -25.75 9.66 14.35
CA LEU A 170 -24.34 9.25 14.27
C LEU A 170 -23.89 9.14 12.81
N ALA A 171 -24.66 8.50 11.94
CA ALA A 171 -24.34 8.34 10.53
C ALA A 171 -24.26 9.69 9.81
N GLN A 172 -25.21 10.59 10.05
CA GLN A 172 -25.25 11.94 9.46
C GLN A 172 -24.03 12.78 9.87
N ARG A 173 -23.68 12.80 11.15
CA ARG A 173 -22.48 13.51 11.65
C ARG A 173 -21.21 12.95 11.01
N THR A 174 -21.07 11.63 11.00
CA THR A 174 -19.90 10.98 10.39
C THR A 174 -19.78 11.33 8.91
N ARG A 175 -20.88 11.35 8.16
CA ARG A 175 -20.88 11.75 6.74
C ARG A 175 -20.48 13.20 6.55
N ALA A 176 -20.97 14.11 7.39
CA ALA A 176 -20.58 15.51 7.35
C ALA A 176 -19.09 15.71 7.60
N GLU A 177 -18.53 14.99 8.57
CA GLU A 177 -17.09 15.00 8.88
C GLU A 177 -16.23 14.45 7.73
N LEU A 178 -16.66 13.36 7.09
CA LEU A 178 -15.99 12.79 5.92
C LEU A 178 -15.99 13.78 4.74
N SER A 179 -17.12 14.43 4.46
CA SER A 179 -17.24 15.45 3.41
C SER A 179 -16.34 16.66 3.68
N ALA A 180 -16.34 17.19 4.90
CA ALA A 180 -15.46 18.29 5.28
C ALA A 180 -13.97 17.89 5.16
N SER A 181 -13.64 16.65 5.51
CA SER A 181 -12.26 16.14 5.43
C SER A 181 -11.80 15.92 3.99
N MET A 182 -12.69 15.57 3.06
CA MET A 182 -12.34 15.49 1.64
C MET A 182 -12.00 16.87 1.07
N ASN A 183 -12.76 17.91 1.45
CA ASN A 183 -12.41 19.29 1.08
C ASN A 183 -11.07 19.73 1.69
N ALA A 184 -10.79 19.34 2.95
CA ALA A 184 -9.51 19.58 3.58
C ALA A 184 -8.36 18.83 2.85
N ALA A 185 -8.58 17.60 2.42
CA ALA A 185 -7.59 16.84 1.63
C ALA A 185 -7.28 17.55 0.30
N ALA A 186 -8.30 18.07 -0.39
CA ALA A 186 -8.11 18.83 -1.62
C ALA A 186 -7.33 20.13 -1.38
N ALA A 187 -7.60 20.85 -0.30
CA ALA A 187 -6.86 22.06 0.08
C ALA A 187 -5.39 21.78 0.41
N ILE A 188 -5.11 20.71 1.18
CA ILE A 188 -3.73 20.26 1.47
C ILE A 188 -3.01 19.89 0.17
N ALA A 189 -3.65 19.14 -0.71
CA ALA A 189 -3.05 18.71 -1.96
C ALA A 189 -2.78 19.90 -2.89
N GLN A 190 -3.67 20.89 -2.95
CA GLN A 190 -3.47 22.11 -3.72
C GLN A 190 -2.20 22.84 -3.32
N THR A 191 -1.94 23.01 -2.04
CA THR A 191 -0.79 23.78 -1.54
C THR A 191 0.50 22.96 -1.49
N SER A 192 0.43 21.73 -0.99
CA SER A 192 1.59 20.95 -0.58
C SER A 192 1.95 19.81 -1.52
N LEU A 193 1.01 19.40 -2.41
CA LEU A 193 1.27 18.33 -3.39
C LEU A 193 1.50 18.92 -4.80
N TRP A 194 0.62 19.78 -5.31
CA TRP A 194 0.71 20.29 -6.70
C TRP A 194 1.19 21.73 -6.82
N GLY A 195 1.01 22.55 -5.78
CA GLY A 195 1.29 24.00 -5.83
C GLY A 195 0.29 24.78 -6.70
N MET A 196 -0.83 24.16 -7.09
CA MET A 196 -1.90 24.72 -7.89
C MET A 196 -3.22 23.98 -7.64
N PRO A 197 -4.40 24.54 -8.02
CA PRO A 197 -5.68 23.84 -7.93
C PRO A 197 -5.67 22.50 -8.67
N PRO A 198 -6.42 21.49 -8.19
CA PRO A 198 -6.50 20.18 -8.87
C PRO A 198 -6.99 20.27 -10.30
N GLU A 199 -7.90 21.19 -10.60
CA GLU A 199 -8.43 21.44 -11.94
C GLU A 199 -7.30 21.92 -12.90
N ASP A 200 -6.45 22.84 -12.44
CA ASP A 200 -5.33 23.35 -13.22
C ASP A 200 -4.27 22.28 -13.43
N PHE A 201 -4.00 21.46 -12.40
CA PHE A 201 -3.06 20.36 -12.51
C PHE A 201 -3.58 19.29 -13.48
N CYS A 202 -4.86 18.90 -13.41
CA CYS A 202 -5.45 17.98 -14.38
C CYS A 202 -5.38 18.53 -15.80
N SER A 203 -5.73 19.81 -16.00
CA SER A 203 -5.63 20.46 -17.32
C SER A 203 -4.20 20.51 -17.86
N LEU A 204 -3.19 20.60 -16.96
CA LEU A 204 -1.78 20.54 -17.33
C LEU A 204 -1.41 19.18 -17.94
N VAL A 205 -2.00 18.10 -17.45
CA VAL A 205 -1.65 16.71 -17.80
C VAL A 205 -2.66 16.05 -18.76
N GLU A 206 -3.81 16.65 -19.03
CA GLU A 206 -4.82 16.21 -20.01
C GLU A 206 -4.44 16.70 -21.43
N LYS A 207 -3.34 16.17 -21.97
CA LYS A 207 -2.76 16.47 -23.27
C LYS A 207 -2.45 15.18 -23.99
N PRO A 208 -2.11 15.20 -25.31
CA PRO A 208 -1.56 14.02 -25.96
C PRO A 208 -0.35 13.45 -25.22
N ASP A 209 -0.12 12.15 -25.29
CA ASP A 209 0.79 11.37 -24.42
C ASP A 209 2.18 11.99 -24.23
N ASP A 210 2.84 12.36 -25.34
CA ASP A 210 4.19 12.96 -25.26
C ASP A 210 4.19 14.34 -24.60
N GLU A 211 3.15 15.13 -24.87
CA GLU A 211 2.99 16.45 -24.25
C GLU A 211 2.62 16.34 -22.78
N ALA A 212 1.77 15.38 -22.41
CA ALA A 212 1.41 15.09 -21.03
C ALA A 212 2.63 14.61 -20.24
N ALA A 213 3.41 13.71 -20.81
CA ALA A 213 4.67 13.25 -20.21
C ALA A 213 5.67 14.41 -20.04
N ALA A 214 5.83 15.27 -21.03
CA ALA A 214 6.69 16.45 -20.93
C ALA A 214 6.17 17.45 -19.86
N ALA A 215 4.84 17.64 -19.76
CA ALA A 215 4.22 18.54 -18.80
C ALA A 215 4.45 18.11 -17.36
N ILE A 216 4.25 16.82 -17.03
CA ILE A 216 4.49 16.30 -15.67
C ILE A 216 5.99 16.35 -15.32
N MET A 217 6.88 16.07 -16.25
CA MET A 217 8.33 16.19 -16.06
C MET A 217 8.75 17.65 -15.79
N GLN A 218 8.18 18.59 -16.54
CA GLN A 218 8.44 20.02 -16.36
C GLN A 218 7.86 20.51 -15.02
N TRP A 219 6.65 20.08 -14.64
CA TRP A 219 6.08 20.35 -13.32
C TRP A 219 7.01 19.87 -12.21
N ALA A 220 7.49 18.63 -12.28
CA ALA A 220 8.37 18.05 -11.29
C ALA A 220 9.65 18.90 -11.11
N LYS A 221 10.28 19.32 -12.21
CA LYS A 221 11.47 20.19 -12.18
C LYS A 221 11.17 21.57 -11.59
N THR A 222 10.05 22.19 -11.98
CA THR A 222 9.67 23.53 -11.56
C THR A 222 9.41 23.60 -10.05
N TYR A 223 8.77 22.57 -9.49
CA TYR A 223 8.36 22.54 -8.10
C TYR A 223 9.30 21.72 -7.18
N ALA A 224 10.38 21.14 -7.71
CA ALA A 224 11.31 20.32 -6.93
C ALA A 224 11.85 21.02 -5.66
N ALA A 225 12.15 22.32 -5.73
CA ALA A 225 12.66 23.08 -4.58
C ALA A 225 11.60 23.36 -3.49
N LYS A 226 10.31 23.10 -3.77
CA LYS A 226 9.20 23.52 -2.90
C LYS A 226 8.33 22.35 -2.41
N LEU A 227 8.15 21.32 -3.23
CA LEU A 227 7.19 20.26 -3.01
C LEU A 227 7.89 18.88 -2.91
N PRO A 228 7.76 18.15 -1.78
CA PRO A 228 8.43 16.86 -1.59
C PRO A 228 8.13 15.83 -2.69
N ALA A 229 6.86 15.74 -3.13
CA ALA A 229 6.48 14.81 -4.19
C ALA A 229 7.07 15.19 -5.56
N ALA A 230 7.15 16.49 -5.88
CA ALA A 230 7.77 16.98 -7.10
C ALA A 230 9.29 16.73 -7.09
N HIS A 231 9.95 16.97 -5.94
CA HIS A 231 11.36 16.67 -5.75
C HIS A 231 11.66 15.18 -5.94
N LEU A 232 10.89 14.30 -5.28
CA LEU A 232 11.04 12.86 -5.41
C LEU A 232 10.82 12.40 -6.87
N LEU A 233 9.78 12.92 -7.55
CA LEU A 233 9.53 12.58 -8.96
C LEU A 233 10.67 13.07 -9.86
N ALA A 234 11.13 14.32 -9.72
CA ALA A 234 12.25 14.85 -10.49
C ALA A 234 13.52 14.00 -10.30
N SER A 235 13.79 13.62 -9.08
CA SER A 235 14.91 12.76 -8.72
C SER A 235 14.80 11.35 -9.32
N MET A 236 13.61 10.74 -9.29
CA MET A 236 13.37 9.44 -9.93
C MET A 236 13.48 9.51 -11.46
N LEU A 237 13.02 10.60 -12.07
CA LEU A 237 13.15 10.84 -13.52
C LEU A 237 14.63 10.99 -13.91
N ALA A 238 15.42 11.76 -13.18
CA ALA A 238 16.86 11.88 -13.43
C ALA A 238 17.57 10.54 -13.33
N CYS A 239 17.24 9.71 -12.35
CA CYS A 239 17.73 8.33 -12.27
C CYS A 239 17.24 7.47 -13.45
N ALA A 240 16.01 7.66 -13.91
CA ALA A 240 15.45 6.90 -15.03
C ALA A 240 16.14 7.23 -16.36
N GLU A 241 16.56 8.48 -16.58
CA GLU A 241 17.31 8.89 -17.76
C GLU A 241 18.72 8.29 -17.80
N THR A 242 19.36 8.10 -16.65
CA THR A 242 20.74 7.56 -16.57
C THR A 242 20.81 6.03 -16.55
N LEU A 243 19.73 5.36 -16.16
CA LEU A 243 19.67 3.90 -16.16
C LEU A 243 19.50 3.38 -17.60
N ASP A 244 20.40 2.48 -17.99
CA ASP A 244 20.28 1.77 -19.29
C ASP A 244 18.85 1.23 -19.45
N PRO A 245 18.13 1.58 -20.53
CA PRO A 245 16.83 0.99 -20.85
C PRO A 245 16.85 -0.55 -20.84
N ARG A 246 18.00 -1.16 -21.18
CA ARG A 246 18.21 -2.61 -21.14
C ARG A 246 18.39 -3.16 -19.71
N ALA A 247 18.64 -2.30 -18.71
CA ALA A 247 18.67 -2.72 -17.31
C ALA A 247 17.28 -3.16 -16.80
N PHE A 248 16.21 -2.74 -17.48
CA PHE A 248 14.84 -3.19 -17.26
C PHE A 248 14.29 -3.95 -18.50
N PRO A 249 14.94 -5.06 -18.95
CA PRO A 249 14.55 -5.76 -20.17
C PRO A 249 13.15 -6.39 -20.11
N GLU A 250 12.60 -6.55 -18.91
CA GLU A 250 11.25 -7.03 -18.66
C GLU A 250 10.35 -5.83 -18.33
N SER A 251 10.36 -4.82 -19.19
CA SER A 251 9.82 -3.49 -18.93
C SER A 251 8.31 -3.44 -18.72
N GLU A 252 7.58 -4.47 -19.09
CA GLU A 252 6.14 -4.52 -18.87
C GLU A 252 5.77 -5.44 -17.72
N ILE A 253 5.47 -4.82 -16.59
CA ILE A 253 4.75 -5.51 -15.52
C ILE A 253 3.26 -5.42 -15.90
N PRO A 254 2.62 -6.52 -16.30
CA PRO A 254 1.25 -6.46 -16.78
C PRO A 254 0.32 -6.04 -15.64
N PRO A 255 -0.60 -5.09 -15.89
CA PRO A 255 -1.59 -4.69 -14.91
C PRO A 255 -2.63 -5.80 -14.68
N LEU A 256 -3.31 -5.76 -13.53
CA LEU A 256 -4.50 -6.57 -13.31
C LEU A 256 -5.63 -6.13 -14.25
N PRO A 257 -6.40 -7.07 -14.83
CA PRO A 257 -7.59 -6.74 -15.61
C PRO A 257 -8.73 -6.35 -14.66
N HIS A 258 -9.17 -5.10 -14.63
CA HIS A 258 -10.21 -4.70 -13.69
C HIS A 258 -11.19 -3.64 -14.19
N HIS A 259 -11.10 -3.22 -15.45
CA HIS A 259 -11.96 -2.16 -15.96
C HIS A 259 -13.04 -2.63 -16.94
N ALA A 260 -12.87 -3.75 -17.65
CA ALA A 260 -13.92 -4.33 -18.47
C ALA A 260 -14.87 -5.20 -17.62
N ALA A 261 -16.18 -4.99 -17.71
CA ALA A 261 -17.17 -5.69 -16.87
C ALA A 261 -17.10 -7.23 -17.01
N LEU A 262 -16.92 -7.75 -18.23
CA LEU A 262 -16.78 -9.19 -18.51
C LEU A 262 -15.48 -9.77 -17.92
N GLU A 263 -14.36 -9.06 -18.06
CA GLU A 263 -13.08 -9.46 -17.48
C GLU A 263 -13.14 -9.42 -15.96
N ARG A 264 -13.88 -8.47 -15.38
CA ARG A 264 -14.04 -8.33 -13.93
C ARG A 264 -14.78 -9.53 -13.33
N GLN A 265 -15.85 -10.01 -13.96
CA GLN A 265 -16.59 -11.17 -13.45
C GLN A 265 -15.73 -12.43 -13.50
N ALA A 266 -15.16 -12.77 -14.66
CA ALA A 266 -14.29 -13.94 -14.80
C ALA A 266 -13.07 -13.87 -13.86
N PHE A 267 -12.49 -12.68 -13.72
CA PHE A 267 -11.41 -12.44 -12.76
C PHE A 267 -11.85 -12.67 -11.31
N SER A 268 -13.02 -12.16 -10.92
CA SER A 268 -13.54 -12.31 -9.55
C SER A 268 -13.83 -13.78 -9.23
N GLU A 269 -14.42 -14.51 -10.15
CA GLU A 269 -14.76 -15.93 -9.99
C GLU A 269 -13.49 -16.78 -9.82
N GLU A 270 -12.51 -16.62 -10.73
CA GLU A 270 -11.24 -17.35 -10.63
C GLU A 270 -10.47 -16.96 -9.37
N LEU A 271 -10.44 -15.67 -9.04
CA LEU A 271 -9.75 -15.18 -7.85
C LEU A 271 -10.35 -15.77 -6.57
N CYS A 272 -11.69 -15.77 -6.44
CA CYS A 272 -12.41 -16.38 -5.32
C CYS A 272 -12.05 -17.85 -5.17
N TYR A 273 -12.15 -18.62 -6.26
CA TYR A 273 -11.82 -20.03 -6.26
C TYR A 273 -10.38 -20.28 -5.79
N ARG A 274 -9.40 -19.60 -6.38
CA ARG A 274 -7.98 -19.76 -6.02
C ARG A 274 -7.67 -19.34 -4.59
N MET A 275 -8.23 -18.22 -4.12
CA MET A 275 -8.02 -17.78 -2.74
C MET A 275 -8.54 -18.79 -1.73
N LEU A 276 -9.66 -19.46 -2.00
CA LEU A 276 -10.26 -20.41 -1.09
C LEU A 276 -9.63 -21.80 -1.17
N HIS A 277 -9.14 -22.22 -2.34
CA HIS A 277 -8.75 -23.61 -2.61
C HIS A 277 -7.25 -23.82 -2.88
N ASP A 278 -6.53 -22.81 -3.43
CA ASP A 278 -5.10 -22.97 -3.71
C ASP A 278 -4.25 -22.54 -2.50
N PRO A 279 -3.54 -23.47 -1.83
CA PRO A 279 -2.74 -23.11 -0.66
C PRO A 279 -1.68 -22.06 -0.96
N GLY A 280 -1.70 -20.93 -0.23
CA GLY A 280 -0.71 -19.86 -0.33
C GLY A 280 -0.91 -18.89 -1.51
N PHE A 281 -1.95 -19.09 -2.34
CA PHE A 281 -2.27 -18.17 -3.41
C PHE A 281 -2.51 -16.75 -2.91
N ASP A 282 -3.19 -16.60 -1.80
CA ASP A 282 -3.50 -15.33 -1.14
C ASP A 282 -2.26 -14.56 -0.66
N LEU A 283 -1.11 -15.23 -0.49
CA LEU A 283 0.18 -14.61 -0.15
C LEU A 283 1.11 -14.38 -1.35
N ALA A 284 0.88 -15.09 -2.45
CA ALA A 284 1.68 -15.02 -3.65
C ALA A 284 0.79 -15.06 -4.91
N PRO A 285 -0.12 -14.07 -5.05
CA PRO A 285 -1.11 -14.10 -6.12
C PRO A 285 -0.46 -13.90 -7.50
N PHE A 286 -1.07 -14.53 -8.50
CA PHE A 286 -0.75 -14.36 -9.90
C PHE A 286 -2.02 -14.43 -10.75
N TRP A 287 -1.97 -13.88 -11.95
CA TRP A 287 -3.06 -13.94 -12.91
C TRP A 287 -2.54 -14.40 -14.25
N GLN A 288 -3.18 -15.40 -14.86
CA GLN A 288 -2.73 -16.01 -16.12
C GLN A 288 -1.24 -16.38 -16.11
N GLY A 289 -0.81 -17.04 -15.02
CA GLY A 289 0.57 -17.52 -14.85
C GLY A 289 1.63 -16.48 -14.55
N THR A 290 1.26 -15.19 -14.42
CA THR A 290 2.21 -14.10 -14.15
C THR A 290 1.80 -13.24 -12.96
N PRO A 291 2.76 -12.76 -12.13
CA PRO A 291 2.52 -11.71 -11.17
C PRO A 291 2.07 -10.42 -11.86
N ARG A 292 1.18 -9.67 -11.24
CA ARG A 292 0.55 -8.49 -11.83
C ARG A 292 0.82 -7.22 -11.02
N LEU A 293 0.86 -6.08 -11.73
CA LEU A 293 0.87 -4.76 -11.11
C LEU A 293 -0.55 -4.37 -10.72
N THR A 294 -0.69 -3.75 -9.55
CA THR A 294 -1.92 -3.10 -9.10
C THR A 294 -1.62 -1.68 -8.65
N GLY A 295 -2.65 -0.87 -8.38
CA GLY A 295 -2.51 0.51 -7.93
C GLY A 295 -2.59 1.54 -9.05
N SER A 296 -2.18 2.77 -8.76
CA SER A 296 -2.40 3.93 -9.63
C SER A 296 -1.93 3.72 -11.06
N ALA A 297 -0.73 3.17 -11.25
CA ALA A 297 -0.19 2.95 -12.60
C ALA A 297 -0.95 1.86 -13.40
N ALA A 298 -1.53 0.89 -12.71
CA ALA A 298 -2.39 -0.11 -13.36
C ALA A 298 -3.73 0.50 -13.77
N ARG A 299 -4.34 1.31 -12.89
CA ARG A 299 -5.62 1.99 -13.15
C ARG A 299 -5.50 3.05 -14.25
N LEU A 300 -4.42 3.82 -14.22
CA LEU A 300 -4.15 4.89 -15.18
C LEU A 300 -3.31 4.43 -16.39
N ARG A 301 -3.31 3.13 -16.70
CA ARG A 301 -2.49 2.61 -17.79
C ARG A 301 -2.68 3.35 -19.11
N ASN A 302 -3.93 3.70 -19.42
CA ASN A 302 -4.32 4.41 -20.65
C ASN A 302 -4.41 5.93 -20.45
N HIS A 303 -3.93 6.46 -19.35
CA HIS A 303 -3.87 7.91 -19.12
C HIS A 303 -2.67 8.48 -19.89
N PRO A 304 -2.80 9.62 -20.59
CA PRO A 304 -1.74 10.19 -21.43
C PRO A 304 -0.37 10.32 -20.75
N VAL A 305 -0.34 10.78 -19.48
CA VAL A 305 0.91 10.85 -18.70
C VAL A 305 1.57 9.48 -18.57
N VAL A 306 0.77 8.46 -18.25
CA VAL A 306 1.31 7.12 -17.99
C VAL A 306 1.75 6.47 -19.28
N GLU A 307 0.98 6.58 -20.36
CA GLU A 307 1.35 6.07 -21.70
C GLU A 307 2.62 6.73 -22.24
N GLY A 308 2.69 8.07 -22.18
CA GLY A 308 3.87 8.80 -22.64
C GLY A 308 5.12 8.49 -21.82
N LEU A 309 5.00 8.38 -20.49
CA LEU A 309 6.14 8.02 -19.64
C LEU A 309 6.53 6.53 -19.79
N LEU A 310 5.57 5.61 -19.96
CA LEU A 310 5.86 4.20 -20.25
C LEU A 310 6.59 4.01 -21.57
N SER A 311 6.14 4.72 -22.62
CA SER A 311 6.81 4.72 -23.93
C SER A 311 8.26 5.18 -23.81
N ARG A 312 8.53 6.22 -23.02
CA ARG A 312 9.86 6.82 -22.88
C ARG A 312 10.78 6.04 -21.95
N PHE A 313 10.27 5.54 -20.84
CA PHE A 313 11.09 5.00 -19.73
C PHE A 313 10.84 3.52 -19.44
N GLY A 314 9.79 2.91 -19.97
CA GLY A 314 9.32 1.61 -19.50
C GLY A 314 8.71 1.70 -18.10
N CYS A 315 8.38 0.57 -17.48
CA CYS A 315 7.74 0.52 -16.17
C CYS A 315 8.75 0.77 -15.02
N LYS A 316 9.35 1.97 -14.97
CA LYS A 316 10.29 2.39 -13.94
C LYS A 316 9.58 3.07 -12.75
N PRO A 317 10.23 3.16 -11.58
CA PRO A 317 9.65 3.81 -10.39
C PRO A 317 9.08 5.22 -10.64
N ALA A 318 9.71 6.01 -11.52
CA ALA A 318 9.25 7.34 -11.87
C ALA A 318 7.83 7.34 -12.49
N VAL A 319 7.53 6.37 -13.32
CA VAL A 319 6.21 6.23 -13.98
C VAL A 319 5.14 5.88 -12.95
N LEU A 320 5.45 4.95 -12.03
CA LEU A 320 4.54 4.56 -10.95
C LEU A 320 4.27 5.74 -10.01
N MET A 321 5.30 6.54 -9.73
CA MET A 321 5.19 7.74 -8.89
C MET A 321 4.35 8.82 -9.57
N ALA A 322 4.58 9.11 -10.85
CA ALA A 322 3.79 10.05 -11.64
C ALA A 322 2.31 9.66 -11.65
N ALA A 323 2.01 8.39 -11.89
CA ALA A 323 0.64 7.86 -11.87
C ALA A 323 -0.06 8.12 -10.52
N ARG A 324 0.64 7.98 -9.39
CA ARG A 324 0.06 8.25 -8.05
C ARG A 324 -0.26 9.72 -7.84
N ILE A 325 0.61 10.62 -8.31
CA ILE A 325 0.40 12.07 -8.22
C ILE A 325 -0.81 12.47 -9.07
N VAL A 326 -0.89 11.99 -10.30
CA VAL A 326 -2.00 12.26 -11.23
C VAL A 326 -3.33 11.71 -10.69
N GLU A 327 -3.36 10.44 -10.28
CA GLU A 327 -4.59 9.83 -9.75
C GLU A 327 -5.11 10.58 -8.52
N THR A 328 -4.23 11.10 -7.67
CA THR A 328 -4.66 11.91 -6.53
C THR A 328 -5.43 13.17 -6.97
N ALA A 329 -4.98 13.82 -8.06
CA ALA A 329 -5.65 14.99 -8.61
C ALA A 329 -7.01 14.64 -9.22
N GLU A 330 -7.07 13.58 -10.01
CA GLU A 330 -8.32 13.14 -10.65
C GLU A 330 -9.40 12.76 -9.63
N VAL A 331 -9.02 11.98 -8.60
CA VAL A 331 -9.96 11.60 -7.54
C VAL A 331 -10.48 12.81 -6.78
N LEU A 332 -9.62 13.77 -6.44
CA LEU A 332 -10.04 14.96 -5.70
C LEU A 332 -10.84 15.94 -6.58
N ARG A 333 -10.50 16.06 -7.87
CA ARG A 333 -11.28 16.81 -8.86
C ARG A 333 -12.69 16.22 -9.04
N ALA A 334 -12.77 14.91 -9.26
CA ALA A 334 -14.03 14.20 -9.43
C ALA A 334 -14.93 14.34 -8.20
N TYR A 335 -14.36 14.25 -7.00
CA TYR A 335 -15.11 14.48 -5.76
C TYR A 335 -15.70 15.89 -5.70
N ARG A 336 -14.93 16.93 -6.04
CA ARG A 336 -15.41 18.31 -6.05
C ARG A 336 -16.54 18.51 -7.07
N ALA A 337 -16.44 17.90 -8.24
CA ALA A 337 -17.50 17.92 -9.25
C ALA A 337 -18.79 17.22 -8.76
N CYS A 338 -18.67 16.06 -8.12
CA CYS A 338 -19.81 15.30 -7.59
C CYS A 338 -20.50 15.96 -6.39
N THR A 339 -19.79 16.78 -5.59
CA THR A 339 -20.43 17.53 -4.49
C THR A 339 -21.34 18.66 -4.98
N MET A 340 -21.18 19.09 -6.23
CA MET A 340 -22.03 20.09 -6.88
C MET A 340 -23.37 19.51 -7.39
N CYS A 341 -23.46 18.19 -7.64
CA CYS A 341 -24.67 17.50 -8.12
C CYS A 341 -24.96 16.25 -7.29
N ARG A 342 -25.95 16.33 -6.39
CA ARG A 342 -26.36 15.21 -5.53
C ARG A 342 -26.89 14.00 -6.32
N GLU A 343 -27.53 14.25 -7.47
CA GLU A 343 -28.08 13.24 -8.37
C GLU A 343 -26.99 12.49 -9.16
N ALA A 344 -25.97 13.17 -9.66
CA ALA A 344 -24.83 12.56 -10.35
C ALA A 344 -23.99 11.65 -9.43
N ARG A 345 -24.04 11.87 -8.13
CA ARG A 345 -23.35 11.05 -7.12
C ARG A 345 -24.01 9.69 -6.92
N ASP A 346 -25.33 9.64 -6.92
CA ASP A 346 -26.08 8.39 -6.75
C ASP A 346 -26.04 7.57 -8.05
N GLU A 347 -26.09 8.20 -9.23
CA GLU A 347 -25.88 7.56 -10.54
C GLU A 347 -24.46 7.01 -10.72
N ALA A 348 -23.42 7.73 -10.27
CA ALA A 348 -22.03 7.24 -10.33
C ALA A 348 -21.80 6.02 -9.41
N LEU A 349 -22.53 5.92 -8.30
CA LEU A 349 -22.53 4.74 -7.43
C LEU A 349 -23.18 3.52 -8.11
N GLU A 350 -24.23 3.74 -8.91
CA GLU A 350 -24.93 2.69 -9.64
C GLU A 350 -24.18 2.27 -10.93
N ALA A 351 -23.50 3.21 -11.59
CA ALA A 351 -22.80 2.98 -12.86
C ALA A 351 -21.44 2.28 -12.70
N GLY A 352 -20.92 2.09 -11.48
CA GLY A 352 -19.60 1.48 -11.26
C GLY A 352 -18.45 2.31 -11.83
N ASP A 353 -18.53 3.64 -11.71
CA ASP A 353 -17.56 4.59 -12.21
C ASP A 353 -16.13 4.24 -11.72
N ALA A 354 -15.11 4.56 -12.53
CA ALA A 354 -13.69 4.29 -12.29
C ALA A 354 -13.17 4.83 -10.94
N PHE A 355 -13.93 5.68 -10.28
CA PHE A 355 -13.64 6.25 -8.96
C PHE A 355 -14.42 5.60 -7.81
N THR A 356 -15.25 4.58 -8.05
CA THR A 356 -15.84 3.80 -6.96
C THR A 356 -14.79 2.82 -6.44
N HIS A 357 -14.39 3.01 -5.19
CA HIS A 357 -13.38 2.17 -4.55
C HIS A 357 -13.86 0.75 -4.25
N ILE A 358 -15.17 0.53 -4.14
CA ILE A 358 -15.78 -0.81 -4.01
C ILE A 358 -16.22 -1.24 -5.41
N LEU A 359 -15.46 -2.16 -6.02
CA LEU A 359 -15.64 -2.53 -7.43
C LEU A 359 -16.75 -3.55 -7.63
N SER A 360 -16.80 -4.58 -6.81
CA SER A 360 -17.81 -5.64 -6.93
C SER A 360 -17.87 -6.52 -5.68
N ALA A 361 -19.06 -7.03 -5.40
CA ALA A 361 -19.25 -8.19 -4.55
C ALA A 361 -20.01 -9.22 -5.38
N SER A 362 -19.55 -10.46 -5.44
CA SER A 362 -20.17 -11.55 -6.22
C SER A 362 -20.10 -12.88 -5.51
N SER A 363 -21.08 -13.73 -5.79
CA SER A 363 -21.14 -15.11 -5.28
C SER A 363 -20.88 -16.06 -6.44
N PRO A 364 -19.62 -16.52 -6.65
CA PRO A 364 -19.28 -17.42 -7.74
C PRO A 364 -19.87 -18.84 -7.59
N ALA A 365 -20.11 -19.25 -6.35
CA ALA A 365 -20.73 -20.54 -6.02
C ALA A 365 -21.48 -20.44 -4.70
N ASP A 366 -22.41 -21.35 -4.46
CA ASP A 366 -23.21 -21.38 -3.23
C ASP A 366 -22.32 -21.40 -1.98
N GLY A 367 -22.61 -20.51 -1.05
CA GLY A 367 -21.88 -20.37 0.20
C GLY A 367 -20.49 -19.77 0.06
N THR A 368 -20.12 -19.26 -1.11
CA THR A 368 -18.85 -18.49 -1.30
C THR A 368 -19.13 -17.09 -1.81
N GLY A 369 -18.27 -16.16 -1.49
CA GLY A 369 -18.38 -14.77 -1.96
C GLY A 369 -17.04 -14.07 -1.98
N ILE A 370 -16.91 -13.13 -2.90
CA ILE A 370 -15.73 -12.26 -3.02
C ILE A 370 -16.16 -10.82 -3.11
N CYS A 371 -15.36 -9.93 -2.53
CA CYS A 371 -15.49 -8.49 -2.74
C CYS A 371 -14.14 -7.89 -3.08
N LEU A 372 -14.13 -7.08 -4.12
CA LEU A 372 -12.98 -6.34 -4.63
C LEU A 372 -13.10 -4.87 -4.24
N VAL A 373 -12.04 -4.30 -3.68
CA VAL A 373 -11.98 -2.90 -3.27
C VAL A 373 -10.67 -2.28 -3.74
N GLU A 374 -10.76 -1.17 -4.46
CA GLU A 374 -9.57 -0.39 -4.80
C GLU A 374 -9.14 0.47 -3.61
N THR A 375 -7.88 0.33 -3.22
CA THR A 375 -7.27 1.12 -2.14
C THR A 375 -6.27 2.12 -2.70
N ALA A 376 -5.73 2.98 -1.84
CA ALA A 376 -4.62 3.86 -2.21
C ALA A 376 -3.43 3.12 -2.87
N ARG A 377 -3.25 1.84 -2.51
CA ARG A 377 -2.13 0.99 -2.94
C ARG A 377 -2.46 0.07 -4.10
N GLY A 378 -3.76 -0.16 -4.36
CA GLY A 378 -4.25 -1.04 -5.40
C GLY A 378 -5.35 -1.98 -4.93
N LEU A 379 -5.55 -3.08 -5.66
CA LEU A 379 -6.65 -4.01 -5.49
C LEU A 379 -6.53 -4.86 -4.22
N LEU A 380 -7.51 -4.71 -3.34
CA LEU A 380 -7.76 -5.55 -2.19
C LEU A 380 -8.89 -6.52 -2.53
N ALA A 381 -8.69 -7.81 -2.23
CA ALA A 381 -9.71 -8.84 -2.36
C ALA A 381 -9.93 -9.55 -1.03
N HIS A 382 -11.19 -9.71 -0.62
CA HIS A 382 -11.60 -10.63 0.43
C HIS A 382 -12.48 -11.73 -0.19
N ALA A 383 -12.13 -13.00 0.05
CA ALA A 383 -12.95 -14.15 -0.28
C ALA A 383 -13.44 -14.80 1.02
N ALA A 384 -14.72 -15.07 1.10
CA ALA A 384 -15.38 -15.68 2.25
C ALA A 384 -16.10 -16.98 1.85
N ALA A 385 -16.11 -17.96 2.75
CA ALA A 385 -17.00 -19.11 2.67
C ALA A 385 -17.86 -19.19 3.93
N VAL A 386 -19.11 -19.62 3.77
CA VAL A 386 -20.07 -19.78 4.87
C VAL A 386 -20.63 -21.22 4.91
N SER A 387 -21.09 -21.63 6.09
CA SER A 387 -21.84 -22.87 6.26
C SER A 387 -23.27 -22.74 5.72
N ALA A 388 -24.02 -23.83 5.63
CA ALA A 388 -25.44 -23.82 5.30
C ALA A 388 -26.30 -22.94 6.24
N GLN A 389 -25.80 -22.63 7.44
CA GLN A 389 -26.43 -21.71 8.40
C GLN A 389 -25.98 -20.26 8.21
N GLY A 390 -25.18 -19.96 7.18
CA GLY A 390 -24.65 -18.62 6.90
C GLY A 390 -23.52 -18.18 7.85
N GLU A 391 -22.91 -19.10 8.62
CA GLU A 391 -21.78 -18.79 9.50
C GLU A 391 -20.46 -18.80 8.74
N LEU A 392 -19.59 -17.82 8.99
CA LEU A 392 -18.26 -17.75 8.37
C LEU A 392 -17.41 -18.99 8.71
N THR A 393 -16.98 -19.71 7.68
CA THR A 393 -16.12 -20.91 7.79
C THR A 393 -14.71 -20.67 7.29
N ALA A 394 -14.55 -19.78 6.30
CA ALA A 394 -13.24 -19.36 5.81
C ALA A 394 -13.23 -17.88 5.43
N LEU A 395 -12.11 -17.23 5.67
CA LEU A 395 -11.77 -15.90 5.15
C LEU A 395 -10.38 -15.97 4.53
N ARG A 396 -10.22 -15.40 3.36
CA ARG A 396 -8.93 -15.18 2.69
C ARG A 396 -8.81 -13.72 2.28
N ILE A 397 -7.60 -13.20 2.38
CA ILE A 397 -7.31 -11.79 2.10
C ILE A 397 -6.09 -11.72 1.20
N THR A 398 -6.24 -11.08 0.04
CA THR A 398 -5.15 -10.72 -0.85
C THR A 398 -5.12 -9.21 -0.97
N SER A 399 -4.11 -8.58 -0.39
CA SER A 399 -3.96 -7.12 -0.44
C SER A 399 -3.04 -6.68 -1.57
N PRO A 400 -2.98 -5.37 -1.90
CA PRO A 400 -2.07 -4.86 -2.92
C PRO A 400 -0.60 -5.24 -2.68
N THR A 401 -0.20 -5.36 -1.42
CA THR A 401 1.18 -5.72 -1.05
C THR A 401 1.51 -7.15 -1.49
N GLU A 402 0.58 -8.11 -1.38
CA GLU A 402 0.79 -9.47 -1.88
C GLU A 402 0.95 -9.48 -3.40
N TRP A 403 0.15 -8.72 -4.14
CA TRP A 403 0.31 -8.59 -5.59
C TRP A 403 1.68 -8.02 -5.98
N GLN A 404 2.05 -6.91 -5.35
CA GLN A 404 3.25 -6.15 -5.69
C GLN A 404 4.55 -6.81 -5.26
N PHE A 405 4.53 -7.58 -4.17
CA PHE A 405 5.70 -8.24 -3.60
C PHE A 405 5.64 -9.76 -3.65
N SER A 406 4.77 -10.31 -4.51
CA SER A 406 4.77 -11.74 -4.86
C SER A 406 6.13 -12.17 -5.45
N PRO A 407 6.49 -13.46 -5.38
CA PRO A 407 7.71 -13.96 -6.01
C PRO A 407 7.77 -13.58 -7.50
N ASN A 408 8.91 -13.03 -7.94
CA ASN A 408 9.11 -12.50 -9.30
C ASN A 408 8.14 -11.37 -9.71
N GLY A 409 7.41 -10.80 -8.76
CA GLY A 409 6.47 -9.71 -8.96
C GLY A 409 7.13 -8.34 -9.14
N PRO A 410 6.31 -7.28 -9.18
CA PRO A 410 6.75 -5.90 -9.38
C PRO A 410 7.92 -5.48 -8.49
N GLY A 411 7.86 -5.76 -7.20
CA GLY A 411 8.91 -5.41 -6.24
C GLY A 411 10.26 -6.04 -6.57
N GLN A 412 10.27 -7.33 -6.96
CA GLN A 412 11.49 -8.03 -7.37
C GLN A 412 12.05 -7.44 -8.67
N ARG A 413 11.19 -7.15 -9.64
CA ARG A 413 11.58 -6.61 -10.96
C ARG A 413 12.15 -5.20 -10.84
N ILE A 414 11.65 -4.39 -9.91
CA ILE A 414 12.14 -3.03 -9.64
C ILE A 414 13.44 -3.06 -8.82
N ALA A 415 13.54 -3.89 -7.78
CA ALA A 415 14.72 -3.91 -6.91
C ALA A 415 15.97 -4.49 -7.58
N ARG A 416 15.79 -5.54 -8.41
CA ARG A 416 16.92 -6.25 -9.04
C ARG A 416 17.83 -5.37 -9.91
N PRO A 417 17.34 -4.55 -10.85
CA PRO A 417 18.18 -3.65 -11.64
C PRO A 417 18.94 -2.65 -10.77
N VAL A 418 18.27 -2.04 -9.79
CA VAL A 418 18.89 -1.04 -8.89
C VAL A 418 20.09 -1.64 -8.15
N VAL A 419 19.96 -2.89 -7.67
CA VAL A 419 21.02 -3.57 -6.92
C VAL A 419 22.11 -4.12 -7.85
N LYS A 420 21.75 -4.55 -9.07
CA LYS A 420 22.71 -5.14 -10.04
C LYS A 420 23.86 -4.19 -10.40
N GLU A 421 23.60 -2.90 -10.47
CA GLU A 421 24.58 -1.86 -10.77
C GLU A 421 25.49 -1.51 -9.58
N LEU A 422 25.16 -2.01 -8.36
CA LEU A 422 25.88 -1.69 -7.14
C LEU A 422 26.84 -2.82 -6.76
N ARG A 423 27.94 -2.43 -6.11
CA ARG A 423 28.81 -3.39 -5.43
C ARG A 423 28.16 -3.88 -4.14
N PHE A 424 28.52 -5.09 -3.71
CA PHE A 424 28.13 -5.58 -2.40
C PHE A 424 28.77 -4.69 -1.32
N PRO A 425 27.97 -4.14 -0.37
CA PRO A 425 28.46 -3.14 0.59
C PRO A 425 29.47 -3.77 1.57
N GLN A 426 30.57 -3.05 1.82
CA GLN A 426 31.67 -3.49 2.67
C GLN A 426 31.60 -2.90 4.10
N ASN A 427 30.82 -1.83 4.30
CA ASN A 427 30.66 -1.14 5.57
C ASN A 427 29.23 -0.63 5.76
N ASP A 428 28.93 -0.14 6.97
CA ASP A 428 27.58 0.30 7.32
C ASP A 428 27.10 1.53 6.53
N LEU A 429 27.99 2.44 6.15
CA LEU A 429 27.62 3.58 5.31
C LEU A 429 27.19 3.14 3.93
N GLU A 430 27.92 2.22 3.31
CA GLU A 430 27.57 1.65 2.01
C GLU A 430 26.26 0.87 2.08
N ARG A 431 26.02 0.12 3.17
CA ARG A 431 24.76 -0.57 3.44
C ARG A 431 23.59 0.44 3.47
N ARG A 432 23.71 1.50 4.28
CA ARG A 432 22.69 2.55 4.36
C ARG A 432 22.42 3.21 3.01
N LYS A 433 23.46 3.54 2.24
CA LYS A 433 23.32 4.09 0.88
C LYS A 433 22.57 3.15 -0.05
N LEU A 434 22.88 1.87 -0.02
CA LEU A 434 22.20 0.85 -0.82
C LEU A 434 20.73 0.71 -0.39
N GLU A 435 20.46 0.64 0.90
CA GLU A 435 19.10 0.52 1.45
C GLU A 435 18.21 1.69 1.05
N VAL A 436 18.71 2.92 1.13
CA VAL A 436 17.97 4.10 0.71
C VAL A 436 17.68 4.08 -0.79
N ARG A 437 18.64 3.71 -1.64
CA ARG A 437 18.40 3.58 -3.08
C ARG A 437 17.34 2.54 -3.41
N VAL A 438 17.35 1.39 -2.75
CA VAL A 438 16.33 0.35 -2.93
C VAL A 438 14.99 0.80 -2.37
N ARG A 439 14.94 1.42 -1.17
CA ARG A 439 13.70 1.98 -0.62
C ARG A 439 13.09 3.02 -1.54
N ARG A 440 13.90 3.90 -2.15
CA ARG A 440 13.41 4.88 -3.15
C ARG A 440 12.75 4.21 -4.35
N ALA A 441 13.39 3.18 -4.89
CA ALA A 441 12.84 2.45 -6.02
C ALA A 441 11.52 1.74 -5.68
N LEU A 442 11.46 1.09 -4.52
CA LEU A 442 10.27 0.37 -4.03
C LEU A 442 9.19 1.30 -3.47
N PHE A 443 9.53 2.56 -3.17
CA PHE A 443 8.58 3.56 -2.63
C PHE A 443 7.36 3.76 -3.54
N ALA A 444 7.57 3.71 -4.85
CA ALA A 444 6.51 3.84 -5.82
C ALA A 444 5.44 2.73 -5.75
N LEU A 445 5.77 1.56 -5.18
CA LEU A 445 4.84 0.46 -4.94
C LEU A 445 4.07 0.59 -3.63
N ASP A 446 4.54 1.41 -2.68
CA ASP A 446 3.88 1.70 -1.41
C ASP A 446 3.49 0.46 -0.60
N ALA A 447 4.47 -0.28 -0.11
CA ALA A 447 4.22 -1.39 0.80
C ALA A 447 3.49 -0.91 2.07
N CYS A 448 2.46 -1.64 2.51
CA CYS A 448 1.75 -1.34 3.75
C CYS A 448 2.51 -1.82 5.02
N VAL A 449 3.69 -2.39 4.85
CA VAL A 449 4.57 -2.92 5.90
C VAL A 449 6.00 -2.41 5.69
N PRO A 450 6.84 -2.38 6.74
CA PRO A 450 8.23 -1.94 6.62
C PRO A 450 9.04 -2.74 5.61
N ILE A 451 10.01 -2.09 4.96
CA ILE A 451 11.01 -2.75 4.13
C ILE A 451 12.25 -2.99 4.98
N THR A 452 12.62 -4.26 5.13
CA THR A 452 13.80 -4.72 5.90
C THR A 452 14.86 -5.30 4.99
N PHE A 453 16.12 -5.28 5.42
CA PHE A 453 17.24 -5.74 4.62
C PHE A 453 17.99 -6.86 5.31
N ALA A 454 18.44 -7.85 4.53
CA ALA A 454 19.32 -8.92 4.96
C ALA A 454 20.47 -9.06 3.96
N TYR A 455 21.63 -9.45 4.45
CA TYR A 455 22.85 -9.52 3.65
C TYR A 455 23.48 -10.91 3.75
N THR A 456 23.86 -11.49 2.60
CA THR A 456 24.64 -12.72 2.55
C THR A 456 25.89 -12.48 1.70
N PRO A 457 27.09 -12.46 2.29
CA PRO A 457 28.35 -12.42 1.54
C PRO A 457 28.54 -13.68 0.70
N ALA A 458 29.42 -13.62 -0.32
CA ALA A 458 29.78 -14.81 -1.08
C ALA A 458 30.50 -15.85 -0.19
N VAL A 459 30.16 -17.10 -0.41
CA VAL A 459 30.87 -18.21 0.29
C VAL A 459 32.36 -18.14 -0.11
N GLY A 460 33.24 -17.87 0.85
CA GLY A 460 34.70 -17.67 0.63
C GLY A 460 35.22 -16.37 1.25
N THR A 461 34.43 -15.29 1.32
CA THR A 461 34.86 -14.04 1.97
C THR A 461 34.85 -14.15 3.50
N GLN A 462 33.92 -14.89 4.09
CA GLN A 462 33.86 -15.10 5.56
C GLN A 462 35.08 -15.82 6.11
N ALA A 463 35.66 -16.79 5.37
CA ALA A 463 36.86 -17.49 5.79
C ALA A 463 38.11 -16.60 5.71
N GLN A 464 38.18 -15.69 4.73
CA GLN A 464 39.26 -14.73 4.59
C GLN A 464 39.16 -13.59 5.61
N ASP A 465 37.95 -13.04 5.82
CA ASP A 465 37.74 -11.99 6.82
C ASP A 465 37.94 -12.50 8.25
N ALA A 466 37.51 -13.72 8.58
CA ALA A 466 37.78 -14.36 9.86
C ALA A 466 39.27 -14.68 10.04
N ALA A 467 39.98 -15.06 8.99
CA ALA A 467 41.42 -15.29 9.03
C ALA A 467 42.21 -13.97 9.21
N VAL A 468 41.81 -12.90 8.53
CA VAL A 468 42.38 -11.56 8.65
C VAL A 468 42.08 -10.95 10.03
N GLU A 469 40.89 -11.15 10.57
CA GLU A 469 40.50 -10.69 11.91
C GLU A 469 41.18 -11.50 13.01
N ALA A 470 41.37 -12.80 12.81
CA ALA A 470 42.17 -13.65 13.70
C ALA A 470 43.66 -13.26 13.71
N MET A 471 44.19 -12.82 12.55
CA MET A 471 45.59 -12.31 12.45
C MET A 471 45.77 -10.91 13.05
N ARG A 472 44.69 -10.13 13.17
CA ARG A 472 44.72 -8.76 13.75
C ARG A 472 44.51 -8.73 15.28
N ARG A 473 44.05 -9.84 15.88
CA ARG A 473 43.88 -9.88 17.34
C ARG A 473 45.25 -10.01 17.99
N PRO A 474 45.74 -9.03 18.79
CA PRO A 474 46.90 -9.23 19.62
C PRO A 474 46.59 -10.36 20.61
N ALA A 475 47.60 -11.24 20.82
CA ALA A 475 47.46 -12.34 21.76
C ALA A 475 47.04 -11.79 23.13
N ALA A 476 45.85 -12.15 23.58
CA ALA A 476 45.37 -11.76 24.89
C ALA A 476 46.19 -12.39 25.98
N PRO A 477 46.59 -11.65 27.04
CA PRO A 477 47.22 -12.24 28.18
C PRO A 477 46.24 -13.21 28.88
N ARG A 478 46.74 -14.40 29.22
CA ARG A 478 46.02 -15.38 30.03
C ARG A 478 45.70 -14.76 31.38
N THR A 479 44.43 -14.56 31.66
CA THR A 479 43.94 -14.28 33.01
C THR A 479 43.02 -15.40 33.47
N GLU A 480 43.23 -15.76 34.74
CA GLU A 480 42.54 -16.82 35.45
C GLU A 480 41.05 -16.55 35.65
N ARG A 481 40.28 -17.66 35.69
CA ARG A 481 38.86 -17.68 36.01
C ARG A 481 38.59 -17.13 37.41
N THR A 482 37.67 -16.20 37.52
CA THR A 482 36.82 -16.07 38.72
C THR A 482 35.35 -15.93 38.30
N ASP A 483 34.54 -16.82 38.83
CA ASP A 483 33.09 -16.80 38.78
C ASP A 483 32.55 -15.51 39.44
N ASN A 484 31.70 -14.80 38.74
CA ASN A 484 30.61 -14.06 39.39
C ASN A 484 29.60 -13.57 38.34
N GLY A 485 28.35 -13.97 38.51
CA GLY A 485 27.24 -13.62 37.66
C GLY A 485 26.82 -12.15 37.79
N VAL A 486 26.54 -11.54 36.68
CA VAL A 486 25.75 -10.31 36.62
C VAL A 486 24.78 -10.38 35.42
N ARG A 487 23.50 -10.16 35.72
CA ARG A 487 22.39 -10.06 34.80
C ARG A 487 22.56 -8.87 33.86
N ALA A 488 22.22 -9.06 32.60
CA ALA A 488 22.04 -7.99 31.60
C ALA A 488 20.69 -7.29 31.77
N PRO A 489 20.57 -6.00 31.44
CA PRO A 489 19.31 -5.26 31.55
C PRO A 489 18.40 -5.48 30.36
N GLN A 490 17.12 -5.69 30.67
CA GLN A 490 16.01 -5.68 29.73
C GLN A 490 15.68 -4.25 29.34
N THR A 491 15.63 -3.96 28.04
CA THR A 491 14.87 -2.82 27.51
C THR A 491 14.36 -3.16 26.10
N ALA A 492 13.11 -3.60 25.99
CA ALA A 492 12.22 -3.42 24.85
C ALA A 492 10.87 -4.10 25.16
N ALA A 493 10.00 -3.42 25.87
CA ALA A 493 8.60 -3.84 25.99
C ALA A 493 7.74 -2.61 26.22
N ALA A 494 7.02 -2.15 25.24
CA ALA A 494 5.91 -1.21 25.42
C ALA A 494 5.00 -1.13 24.18
N TYR A 495 4.51 -2.25 23.59
CA TYR A 495 3.42 -2.19 22.61
C TYR A 495 2.60 -3.49 22.49
N SER A 496 2.79 -4.50 23.37
CA SER A 496 2.18 -5.83 23.19
C SER A 496 0.89 -6.08 23.96
N ASP A 497 0.62 -5.39 25.07
CA ASP A 497 -0.44 -5.85 25.98
C ASP A 497 -1.88 -5.52 25.54
N ALA A 498 -2.09 -4.45 24.80
CA ALA A 498 -3.44 -4.08 24.34
C ALA A 498 -4.04 -5.00 23.27
N ALA A 499 -3.19 -5.73 22.52
CA ALA A 499 -3.65 -6.63 21.46
C ALA A 499 -4.02 -8.04 21.98
N TYR A 500 -3.45 -8.45 23.11
CA TYR A 500 -3.68 -9.79 23.68
C TYR A 500 -5.04 -9.95 24.38
N GLU A 501 -5.50 -8.93 25.07
CA GLU A 501 -6.83 -8.98 25.74
C GLU A 501 -8.00 -9.08 24.75
N LEU A 502 -7.80 -8.64 23.50
CA LEU A 502 -8.86 -8.61 22.50
C LEU A 502 -9.11 -9.96 21.79
N ILE A 503 -8.15 -10.89 21.83
CA ILE A 503 -8.22 -12.16 21.09
C ILE A 503 -8.51 -13.36 21.99
N GLY A 504 -8.58 -13.19 23.29
CA GLY A 504 -8.94 -14.24 24.28
C GLY A 504 -7.96 -15.43 24.32
N VAL A 505 -6.66 -15.17 24.05
CA VAL A 505 -5.60 -16.19 24.18
C VAL A 505 -4.97 -16.10 25.56
N PRO A 506 -4.91 -17.18 26.38
CA PRO A 506 -4.26 -17.15 27.68
C PRO A 506 -2.76 -16.88 27.55
N SER A 507 -2.22 -16.07 28.45
CA SER A 507 -0.82 -15.62 28.47
C SER A 507 0.18 -16.69 28.94
N ASN A 508 -0.04 -17.96 28.68
CA ASN A 508 0.90 -19.03 29.02
C ASN A 508 0.95 -20.07 27.89
N ALA A 509 1.91 -19.93 27.01
CA ALA A 509 2.64 -20.99 26.30
C ALA A 509 3.85 -20.40 25.55
#